data_015645e209373b8ec08defc9a83e3a46
#
_entry.id   015645e209373b8ec08defc9a83e3a46
#
_cell.length_a   1.000
_cell.length_b   1.000
_cell.length_c   1.000
_cell.angle_alpha   90.00
_cell.angle_beta   90.00
_cell.angle_gamma   90.00
#
_symmetry.space_group_name_H-M   'P 1'
#
loop_
_entity.id
_entity.type
_entity.pdbx_description
1 polymer ?
#
loop_
_entity_poly.entity_id
_entity_poly.type
_entity_poly.pdbx_seq_one_letter_code
_entity_poly.pdbx_strand_id
1 'polypeptide(L)'
;SGIATAAKELDINVCFFLGTQTKDFFEDMLGGTHKDSFDYQFNTIHDYSLMGGLDGLIINYGTLGLQLKNETAEKFARKFNSIPTVFLTEIVHAHNCHSLICDNRQGIQLVMEHLIQEHNCQKILFVAGPAQNTDANERKKTYLEMMAKYHLPVKPKMIAQGDYSEFVDKQIEKLLDDNPDAQAIVFANDEMAFSGYCVCEKRGLKVGKDILITGFDDCERASG
;
A
#
# COMPACT_ATOMS: atom_id res chain seq x y z
N SER A 1 -14.48 9.17 -5.27
CA SER A 1 -14.14 7.77 -5.02
C SER A 1 -15.16 6.86 -5.67
N GLY A 2 -14.77 5.64 -6.07
CA GLY A 2 -15.65 4.66 -6.73
C GLY A 2 -16.90 4.33 -5.90
N ILE A 3 -16.77 4.28 -4.56
CA ILE A 3 -17.92 4.04 -3.66
C ILE A 3 -18.97 5.14 -3.81
N ALA A 4 -18.59 6.42 -3.82
CA ALA A 4 -19.51 7.53 -3.95
C ALA A 4 -20.19 7.55 -5.34
N THR A 5 -19.45 7.20 -6.40
CA THR A 5 -19.99 7.09 -7.76
C THR A 5 -21.02 5.97 -7.84
N ALA A 6 -20.68 4.77 -7.38
CA ALA A 6 -21.58 3.63 -7.37
C ALA A 6 -22.84 3.88 -6.51
N ALA A 7 -22.67 4.52 -5.35
CA ALA A 7 -23.79 4.87 -4.49
C ALA A 7 -24.78 5.81 -5.18
N LYS A 8 -24.28 6.80 -5.92
CA LYS A 8 -25.12 7.70 -6.71
C LYS A 8 -25.86 6.98 -7.83
N GLU A 9 -25.21 6.07 -8.53
CA GLU A 9 -25.81 5.27 -9.62
C GLU A 9 -26.88 4.31 -9.12
N LEU A 10 -26.71 3.77 -7.90
CA LEU A 10 -27.59 2.80 -7.27
C LEU A 10 -28.65 3.42 -6.36
N ASP A 11 -28.70 4.76 -6.25
CA ASP A 11 -29.59 5.51 -5.34
C ASP A 11 -29.47 5.05 -3.87
N ILE A 12 -28.20 4.87 -3.42
CA ILE A 12 -27.87 4.43 -2.06
C ILE A 12 -27.30 5.61 -1.26
N ASN A 13 -27.76 5.77 -0.02
CA ASN A 13 -27.21 6.74 0.91
C ASN A 13 -25.90 6.20 1.53
N VAL A 14 -24.85 7.03 1.57
CA VAL A 14 -23.55 6.67 2.16
C VAL A 14 -23.22 7.62 3.30
N CYS A 15 -22.93 7.05 4.47
CA CYS A 15 -22.36 7.77 5.60
C CYS A 15 -20.88 7.40 5.76
N PHE A 16 -20.00 8.40 5.88
CA PHE A 16 -18.58 8.18 6.11
C PHE A 16 -18.25 8.34 7.60
N PHE A 17 -17.74 7.27 8.20
CA PHE A 17 -17.23 7.26 9.57
C PHE A 17 -15.70 7.39 9.51
N LEU A 18 -15.20 8.62 9.64
CA LEU A 18 -13.77 8.89 9.56
C LEU A 18 -13.13 8.61 10.92
N GLY A 19 -12.49 7.46 11.05
CA GLY A 19 -11.64 7.13 12.20
C GLY A 19 -10.22 7.67 12.02
N THR A 20 -9.40 7.45 13.02
CA THR A 20 -7.95 7.66 12.95
C THR A 20 -7.23 6.32 13.00
N GLN A 21 -5.98 6.31 12.59
CA GLN A 21 -5.13 5.12 12.75
C GLN A 21 -5.02 4.76 14.23
N THR A 22 -4.96 3.46 14.51
CA THR A 22 -4.87 2.99 15.89
C THR A 22 -3.57 3.41 16.57
N LYS A 23 -3.61 3.46 17.90
CA LYS A 23 -2.63 4.04 18.80
C LYS A 23 -1.15 3.78 18.52
N ASP A 24 -0.84 2.59 18.01
CA ASP A 24 0.54 2.13 17.82
C ASP A 24 1.28 2.88 16.70
N PHE A 25 0.56 3.45 15.73
CA PHE A 25 1.16 4.20 14.63
C PHE A 25 1.79 5.52 15.09
N PHE A 26 1.13 6.24 16.00
CA PHE A 26 1.64 7.51 16.52
C PHE A 26 2.74 7.32 17.56
N GLU A 27 2.71 6.25 18.34
CA GLU A 27 3.76 5.93 19.32
C GLU A 27 5.10 5.63 18.62
N ASP A 28 5.08 4.88 17.52
CA ASP A 28 6.29 4.55 16.76
C ASP A 28 6.81 5.74 15.92
N MET A 29 5.91 6.53 15.34
CA MET A 29 6.29 7.63 14.44
C MET A 29 6.81 8.86 15.20
N LEU A 30 6.29 9.16 16.39
CA LEU A 30 6.64 10.36 17.14
C LEU A 30 7.62 10.11 18.30
N GLY A 31 8.02 8.86 18.53
CA GLY A 31 8.98 8.49 19.57
C GLY A 31 8.53 8.87 21.00
N GLY A 32 7.23 9.06 21.20
CA GLY A 32 6.65 9.57 22.42
C GLY A 32 5.65 8.63 23.06
N THR A 33 5.87 8.31 24.32
CA THR A 33 4.91 7.64 25.19
C THR A 33 3.80 8.63 25.58
N HIS A 34 2.84 8.89 24.69
CA HIS A 34 1.62 9.62 25.04
C HIS A 34 0.65 8.69 25.78
N LYS A 35 0.97 8.35 27.04
CA LYS A 35 0.07 7.59 27.92
C LYS A 35 -1.29 8.26 28.16
N ASP A 36 -1.44 9.52 27.83
CA ASP A 36 -2.63 10.34 28.07
C ASP A 36 -3.30 10.85 26.79
N SER A 37 -2.98 10.27 25.61
CA SER A 37 -3.65 10.67 24.37
C SER A 37 -5.09 10.13 24.38
N PHE A 38 -6.05 11.04 24.18
CA PHE A 38 -7.46 10.70 24.02
C PHE A 38 -7.80 10.21 22.59
N ASP A 39 -6.79 9.85 21.80
CA ASP A 39 -6.94 9.49 20.38
C ASP A 39 -7.83 8.26 20.19
N TYR A 40 -7.89 7.35 21.17
CA TYR A 40 -8.83 6.23 21.16
C TYR A 40 -10.30 6.68 20.98
N GLN A 41 -10.63 7.91 21.37
CA GLN A 41 -11.99 8.45 21.24
C GLN A 41 -12.38 8.67 19.79
N PHE A 42 -11.42 8.93 18.89
CA PHE A 42 -11.70 9.05 17.46
C PHE A 42 -12.21 7.74 16.87
N ASN A 43 -11.87 6.61 17.46
CA ASN A 43 -12.31 5.30 16.99
C ASN A 43 -13.65 4.86 17.60
N THR A 44 -14.17 5.57 18.62
CA THR A 44 -15.52 5.33 19.16
C THR A 44 -16.60 5.64 18.12
N ILE A 45 -16.30 6.43 17.09
CA ILE A 45 -17.21 6.70 15.97
C ILE A 45 -17.62 5.40 15.26
N HIS A 46 -16.77 4.38 15.25
CA HIS A 46 -17.07 3.09 14.64
C HIS A 46 -18.17 2.35 15.39
N ASP A 47 -18.32 2.58 16.70
CA ASP A 47 -19.37 1.96 17.50
C ASP A 47 -20.76 2.52 17.13
N TYR A 48 -20.83 3.76 16.62
CA TYR A 48 -22.07 4.34 16.11
C TYR A 48 -22.63 3.60 14.89
N SER A 49 -21.77 3.00 14.08
CA SER A 49 -22.22 2.16 12.96
C SER A 49 -23.00 0.93 13.40
N LEU A 50 -22.88 0.54 14.67
CA LEU A 50 -23.61 -0.60 15.28
C LEU A 50 -24.95 -0.19 15.90
N MET A 51 -25.22 1.11 16.04
CA MET A 51 -26.43 1.62 16.71
C MET A 51 -27.71 1.50 15.87
N GLY A 52 -27.63 0.93 14.68
CA GLY A 52 -28.78 0.61 13.85
C GLY A 52 -29.01 1.58 12.69
N GLY A 53 -29.81 1.14 11.72
CA GLY A 53 -30.18 1.93 10.55
C GLY A 53 -29.20 1.84 9.37
N LEU A 54 -28.18 0.99 9.44
CA LEU A 54 -27.30 0.69 8.31
C LEU A 54 -27.65 -0.69 7.74
N ASP A 55 -27.76 -0.77 6.41
CA ASP A 55 -28.03 -2.01 5.68
C ASP A 55 -26.75 -2.78 5.36
N GLY A 56 -25.59 -2.11 5.36
CA GLY A 56 -24.28 -2.71 5.09
C GLY A 56 -23.13 -1.79 5.46
N LEU A 57 -21.93 -2.36 5.56
CA LEU A 57 -20.71 -1.65 5.87
C LEU A 57 -19.64 -1.94 4.83
N ILE A 58 -18.85 -0.92 4.49
CA ILE A 58 -17.58 -1.05 3.77
C ILE A 58 -16.49 -0.51 4.69
N ILE A 59 -15.54 -1.36 5.06
CA ILE A 59 -14.47 -1.03 6.00
C ILE A 59 -13.13 -1.03 5.25
N ASN A 60 -12.51 0.14 5.11
CA ASN A 60 -11.15 0.23 4.61
C ASN A 60 -10.18 -0.10 5.74
N TYR A 61 -9.93 -1.40 5.92
CA TYR A 61 -9.11 -1.89 7.02
C TYR A 61 -7.63 -1.56 6.84
N GLY A 62 -7.15 -1.45 5.61
CA GLY A 62 -5.75 -1.08 5.33
C GLY A 62 -5.36 0.29 5.90
N THR A 63 -6.30 1.23 6.01
CA THR A 63 -6.04 2.53 6.66
C THR A 63 -6.29 2.52 8.16
N LEU A 64 -7.18 1.66 8.65
CA LEU A 64 -7.53 1.57 10.07
C LEU A 64 -6.57 0.68 10.85
N GLY A 65 -6.02 -0.34 10.21
CA GLY A 65 -5.36 -1.45 10.85
C GLY A 65 -3.92 -1.71 10.42
N LEU A 66 -3.21 -0.72 9.86
CA LEU A 66 -1.84 -0.87 9.33
C LEU A 66 -0.86 -1.58 10.30
N GLN A 67 -1.19 -1.67 11.58
CA GLN A 67 -0.36 -2.28 12.60
C GLN A 67 -1.05 -3.37 13.43
N LEU A 68 -2.32 -3.65 13.15
CA LEU A 68 -3.00 -4.74 13.85
C LEU A 68 -2.57 -6.09 13.26
N LYS A 69 -2.19 -7.03 14.13
CA LYS A 69 -1.94 -8.42 13.74
C LYS A 69 -3.25 -9.04 13.23
N ASN A 70 -3.18 -10.03 12.35
CA ASN A 70 -4.34 -10.71 11.76
C ASN A 70 -5.39 -11.12 12.80
N GLU A 71 -4.95 -11.55 13.98
CA GLU A 71 -5.81 -11.89 15.12
C GLU A 71 -6.68 -10.72 15.59
N THR A 72 -6.17 -9.48 15.47
CA THR A 72 -6.90 -8.26 15.81
C THR A 72 -7.90 -7.86 14.73
N ALA A 73 -7.60 -8.12 13.46
CA ALA A 73 -8.53 -7.90 12.34
C ALA A 73 -9.77 -8.77 12.49
N GLU A 74 -9.60 -10.06 12.81
CA GLU A 74 -10.68 -10.99 13.08
C GLU A 74 -11.53 -10.57 14.29
N LYS A 75 -10.89 -10.10 15.34
CA LYS A 75 -11.59 -9.60 16.54
C LYS A 75 -12.39 -8.33 16.22
N PHE A 76 -11.80 -7.44 15.44
CA PHE A 76 -12.48 -6.22 14.97
C PHE A 76 -13.70 -6.56 14.09
N ALA A 77 -13.54 -7.47 13.14
CA ALA A 77 -14.60 -7.90 12.25
C ALA A 77 -15.81 -8.49 12.97
N ARG A 78 -15.58 -9.24 14.06
CA ARG A 78 -16.67 -9.85 14.85
C ARG A 78 -17.64 -8.83 15.46
N LYS A 79 -17.23 -7.58 15.63
CA LYS A 79 -18.11 -6.51 16.08
C LYS A 79 -19.27 -6.25 15.08
N PHE A 80 -19.05 -6.53 13.81
CA PHE A 80 -19.96 -6.22 12.72
C PHE A 80 -20.73 -7.44 12.19
N ASN A 81 -20.72 -8.58 12.87
CA ASN A 81 -21.36 -9.82 12.42
C ASN A 81 -22.87 -9.71 12.15
N SER A 82 -23.55 -8.72 12.72
CA SER A 82 -24.97 -8.47 12.53
C SER A 82 -25.28 -7.68 11.25
N ILE A 83 -24.30 -7.08 10.61
CA ILE A 83 -24.45 -6.23 9.43
C ILE A 83 -23.59 -6.81 8.30
N PRO A 84 -24.14 -6.99 7.07
CA PRO A 84 -23.34 -7.37 5.92
C PRO A 84 -22.16 -6.43 5.75
N THR A 85 -20.93 -6.96 5.78
CA THR A 85 -19.72 -6.14 5.82
C THR A 85 -18.72 -6.56 4.73
N VAL A 86 -18.18 -5.58 4.00
CA VAL A 86 -17.06 -5.78 3.06
C VAL A 86 -15.81 -5.12 3.64
N PHE A 87 -14.77 -5.91 3.83
CA PHE A 87 -13.44 -5.43 4.19
C PHE A 87 -12.61 -5.17 2.92
N LEU A 88 -12.02 -3.99 2.83
CA LEU A 88 -11.07 -3.65 1.78
C LEU A 88 -9.64 -3.88 2.30
N THR A 89 -8.78 -4.42 1.45
CA THR A 89 -7.34 -4.59 1.65
C THR A 89 -6.92 -5.62 2.72
N GLU A 90 -7.85 -6.32 3.36
CA GLU A 90 -7.55 -7.34 4.36
C GLU A 90 -8.45 -8.57 4.17
N ILE A 91 -7.89 -9.76 4.32
CA ILE A 91 -8.66 -11.01 4.30
C ILE A 91 -9.16 -11.28 5.71
N VAL A 92 -10.48 -11.30 5.86
CA VAL A 92 -11.16 -11.52 7.14
C VAL A 92 -12.10 -12.71 7.04
N HIS A 93 -11.91 -13.69 7.90
CA HIS A 93 -12.76 -14.87 8.01
C HIS A 93 -13.76 -14.72 9.17
N ALA A 94 -14.84 -13.98 8.95
CA ALA A 94 -15.89 -13.79 9.94
C ALA A 94 -17.29 -13.96 9.31
N HIS A 95 -18.28 -14.24 10.14
CA HIS A 95 -19.67 -14.38 9.69
C HIS A 95 -20.16 -13.07 9.09
N ASN A 96 -20.87 -13.18 7.97
CA ASN A 96 -21.45 -12.05 7.25
C ASN A 96 -20.43 -10.99 6.76
N CYS A 97 -19.15 -11.40 6.64
CA CYS A 97 -18.06 -10.57 6.16
C CYS A 97 -17.50 -11.11 4.86
N HIS A 98 -17.21 -10.21 3.94
CA HIS A 98 -16.52 -10.48 2.69
C HIS A 98 -15.26 -9.62 2.60
N SER A 99 -14.27 -10.07 1.85
CA SER A 99 -13.02 -9.33 1.64
C SER A 99 -12.83 -9.00 0.17
N LEU A 100 -12.45 -7.77 -0.11
CA LEU A 100 -12.01 -7.32 -1.42
C LEU A 100 -10.56 -6.90 -1.31
N ILE A 101 -9.68 -7.65 -1.99
CA ILE A 101 -8.24 -7.42 -1.99
C ILE A 101 -7.75 -7.03 -3.39
N CYS A 102 -6.65 -6.32 -3.43
CA CYS A 102 -5.93 -6.06 -4.67
C CYS A 102 -5.15 -7.30 -5.10
N ASP A 103 -5.15 -7.64 -6.39
CA ASP A 103 -4.26 -8.68 -6.91
C ASP A 103 -2.84 -8.12 -7.09
N ASN A 104 -2.15 -7.98 -5.96
CA ASN A 104 -0.78 -7.49 -5.90
C ASN A 104 0.18 -8.30 -6.78
N ARG A 105 -0.06 -9.62 -6.83
CA ARG A 105 0.74 -10.54 -7.62
C ARG A 105 0.61 -10.24 -9.11
N GLN A 106 -0.62 -10.18 -9.62
CA GLN A 106 -0.88 -9.88 -11.02
C GLN A 106 -0.31 -8.50 -11.39
N GLY A 107 -0.54 -7.47 -10.55
CA GLY A 107 -0.05 -6.13 -10.82
C GLY A 107 1.48 -6.08 -10.99
N ILE A 108 2.23 -6.65 -10.05
CA ILE A 108 3.70 -6.68 -10.15
C ILE A 108 4.17 -7.58 -11.30
N GLN A 109 3.49 -8.69 -11.59
CA GLN A 109 3.83 -9.53 -12.74
C GLN A 109 3.74 -8.75 -14.04
N LEU A 110 2.65 -8.02 -14.27
CA LEU A 110 2.45 -7.21 -15.49
C LEU A 110 3.53 -6.13 -15.64
N VAL A 111 3.85 -5.42 -14.55
CA VAL A 111 4.91 -4.40 -14.55
C VAL A 111 6.26 -5.02 -14.87
N MET A 112 6.62 -6.11 -14.21
CA MET A 112 7.91 -6.77 -14.42
C MET A 112 8.03 -7.37 -15.83
N GLU A 113 6.96 -7.98 -16.35
CA GLU A 113 6.95 -8.49 -17.72
C GLU A 113 7.14 -7.36 -18.74
N HIS A 114 6.46 -6.24 -18.56
CA HIS A 114 6.62 -5.06 -19.41
C HIS A 114 8.07 -4.53 -19.39
N LEU A 115 8.67 -4.35 -18.22
CA LEU A 115 10.04 -3.88 -18.09
C LEU A 115 11.05 -4.84 -18.74
N ILE A 116 10.85 -6.15 -18.58
CA ILE A 116 11.79 -7.16 -19.07
C ILE A 116 11.59 -7.42 -20.58
N GLN A 117 10.36 -7.55 -21.05
CA GLN A 117 10.07 -7.97 -22.43
C GLN A 117 10.05 -6.81 -23.40
N GLU A 118 9.43 -5.67 -23.04
CA GLU A 118 9.31 -4.53 -23.94
C GLU A 118 10.51 -3.59 -23.85
N HIS A 119 11.09 -3.43 -22.65
CA HIS A 119 12.23 -2.52 -22.43
C HIS A 119 13.57 -3.24 -22.29
N ASN A 120 13.61 -4.58 -22.32
CA ASN A 120 14.82 -5.39 -22.16
C ASN A 120 15.63 -5.07 -20.90
N CYS A 121 14.95 -4.68 -19.83
CA CYS A 121 15.59 -4.39 -18.55
C CYS A 121 16.12 -5.67 -17.90
N GLN A 122 17.41 -5.68 -17.56
CA GLN A 122 18.07 -6.79 -16.87
C GLN A 122 18.43 -6.43 -15.42
N LYS A 123 18.62 -5.14 -15.13
CA LYS A 123 18.92 -4.65 -13.79
C LYS A 123 17.79 -3.75 -13.29
N ILE A 124 16.85 -4.37 -12.60
CA ILE A 124 15.65 -3.74 -12.07
C ILE A 124 15.80 -3.68 -10.56
N LEU A 125 15.65 -2.49 -9.98
CA LEU A 125 15.67 -2.26 -8.55
C LEU A 125 14.26 -2.30 -7.97
N PHE A 126 14.14 -2.48 -6.67
CA PHE A 126 12.86 -2.48 -5.98
C PHE A 126 12.88 -1.63 -4.71
N VAL A 127 11.87 -0.78 -4.54
CA VAL A 127 11.63 -0.05 -3.29
C VAL A 127 10.40 -0.65 -2.63
N ALA A 128 10.63 -1.40 -1.55
CA ALA A 128 9.58 -2.10 -0.81
C ALA A 128 8.79 -1.14 0.08
N GLY A 129 7.53 -1.48 0.34
CA GLY A 129 6.73 -0.82 1.38
C GLY A 129 7.01 -1.38 2.78
N PRO A 130 6.21 -0.98 3.80
CA PRO A 130 6.41 -1.38 5.19
C PRO A 130 6.47 -2.90 5.38
N ALA A 131 7.45 -3.37 6.16
CA ALA A 131 7.68 -4.80 6.34
C ALA A 131 6.51 -5.55 7.03
N GLN A 132 5.68 -4.85 7.77
CA GLN A 132 4.49 -5.39 8.45
C GLN A 132 3.25 -5.43 7.55
N ASN A 133 3.29 -4.79 6.38
CA ASN A 133 2.18 -4.72 5.46
C ASN A 133 2.15 -5.96 4.53
N THR A 134 1.01 -6.65 4.47
CA THR A 134 0.83 -7.88 3.68
C THR A 134 0.95 -7.61 2.19
N ASP A 135 0.34 -6.53 1.68
CA ASP A 135 0.40 -6.14 0.27
C ASP A 135 1.84 -5.83 -0.16
N ALA A 136 2.58 -5.06 0.68
CA ALA A 136 3.98 -4.74 0.43
C ALA A 136 4.85 -5.99 0.33
N ASN A 137 4.62 -6.95 1.21
CA ASN A 137 5.35 -8.22 1.22
C ASN A 137 5.02 -9.08 0.00
N GLU A 138 3.76 -9.11 -0.44
CA GLU A 138 3.36 -9.83 -1.64
C GLU A 138 3.96 -9.19 -2.89
N ARG A 139 3.93 -7.86 -3.01
CA ARG A 139 4.58 -7.11 -4.10
C ARG A 139 6.08 -7.42 -4.18
N LYS A 140 6.79 -7.35 -3.04
CA LYS A 140 8.22 -7.68 -2.96
C LYS A 140 8.50 -9.14 -3.31
N LYS A 141 7.70 -10.07 -2.79
CA LYS A 141 7.82 -11.50 -3.09
C LYS A 141 7.65 -11.76 -4.59
N THR A 142 6.64 -11.13 -5.21
CA THR A 142 6.38 -11.28 -6.63
C THR A 142 7.51 -10.72 -7.48
N TYR A 143 8.07 -9.55 -7.12
CA TYR A 143 9.28 -9.03 -7.78
C TYR A 143 10.41 -10.06 -7.75
N LEU A 144 10.71 -10.67 -6.60
CA LEU A 144 11.76 -11.69 -6.48
C LEU A 144 11.47 -12.93 -7.35
N GLU A 145 10.22 -13.39 -7.37
CA GLU A 145 9.78 -14.51 -8.21
C GLU A 145 9.94 -14.20 -9.70
N MET A 146 9.62 -12.96 -10.12
CA MET A 146 9.77 -12.55 -11.51
C MET A 146 11.24 -12.42 -11.93
N MET A 147 12.09 -11.85 -11.10
CA MET A 147 13.54 -11.83 -11.34
C MET A 147 14.08 -13.25 -11.50
N ALA A 148 13.66 -14.18 -10.64
CA ALA A 148 14.07 -15.59 -10.75
C ALA A 148 13.51 -16.28 -12.01
N LYS A 149 12.24 -16.03 -12.37
CA LYS A 149 11.60 -16.56 -13.59
C LYS A 149 12.37 -16.20 -14.85
N TYR A 150 12.90 -14.97 -14.91
CA TYR A 150 13.68 -14.47 -16.05
C TYR A 150 15.20 -14.64 -15.88
N HIS A 151 15.64 -15.41 -14.88
CA HIS A 151 17.05 -15.67 -14.58
C HIS A 151 17.89 -14.40 -14.37
N LEU A 152 17.26 -13.33 -13.85
CA LEU A 152 17.92 -12.06 -13.53
C LEU A 152 18.46 -12.11 -12.10
N PRO A 153 19.75 -11.75 -11.88
CA PRO A 153 20.33 -11.82 -10.54
C PRO A 153 19.79 -10.71 -9.63
N VAL A 154 19.47 -11.07 -8.40
CA VAL A 154 19.11 -10.11 -7.34
C VAL A 154 20.15 -10.13 -6.24
N LYS A 155 20.64 -8.95 -5.88
CA LYS A 155 21.53 -8.74 -4.73
C LYS A 155 20.80 -7.95 -3.65
N PRO A 156 21.09 -8.12 -2.36
CA PRO A 156 20.43 -7.37 -1.29
C PRO A 156 20.44 -5.85 -1.50
N LYS A 157 21.51 -5.30 -2.07
CA LYS A 157 21.66 -3.88 -2.38
C LYS A 157 20.78 -3.37 -3.54
N MET A 158 20.02 -4.24 -4.20
CA MET A 158 19.05 -3.88 -5.23
C MET A 158 17.65 -3.64 -4.67
N ILE A 159 17.47 -3.81 -3.37
CA ILE A 159 16.20 -3.63 -2.69
C ILE A 159 16.38 -2.61 -1.57
N ALA A 160 15.61 -1.53 -1.62
CA ALA A 160 15.50 -0.58 -0.53
C ALA A 160 14.20 -0.80 0.25
N GLN A 161 14.20 -0.43 1.53
CA GLN A 161 13.03 -0.47 2.39
C GLN A 161 12.44 0.94 2.48
N GLY A 162 11.18 1.10 2.11
CA GLY A 162 10.36 2.29 2.30
C GLY A 162 9.21 2.03 3.25
N ASP A 163 8.32 3.01 3.35
CA ASP A 163 7.22 3.08 4.31
C ASP A 163 5.89 3.54 3.70
N TYR A 164 5.78 3.55 2.37
CA TYR A 164 4.65 4.07 1.59
C TYR A 164 4.51 5.60 1.59
N SER A 165 5.45 6.33 2.19
CA SER A 165 5.48 7.80 2.13
C SER A 165 6.39 8.33 1.01
N GLU A 166 6.26 9.61 0.72
CA GLU A 166 7.16 10.32 -0.19
C GLU A 166 8.51 10.75 0.46
N PHE A 167 8.84 10.26 1.67
CA PHE A 167 10.07 10.63 2.40
C PHE A 167 11.15 9.56 2.32
N VAL A 168 11.32 8.94 1.16
CA VAL A 168 12.29 7.85 0.94
C VAL A 168 13.50 8.26 0.07
N ASP A 169 13.74 9.55 -0.07
CA ASP A 169 14.82 10.10 -0.91
C ASP A 169 16.19 9.46 -0.59
N LYS A 170 16.55 9.40 0.70
CA LYS A 170 17.84 8.86 1.15
C LYS A 170 18.03 7.38 0.80
N GLN A 171 16.95 6.61 0.90
CA GLN A 171 16.95 5.19 0.54
C GLN A 171 17.14 5.01 -0.97
N ILE A 172 16.50 5.86 -1.78
CA ILE A 172 16.62 5.84 -3.24
C ILE A 172 18.00 6.31 -3.68
N GLU A 173 18.53 7.40 -3.09
CA GLU A 173 19.89 7.88 -3.36
C GLU A 173 20.91 6.76 -3.14
N LYS A 174 20.87 6.12 -1.96
CA LYS A 174 21.73 4.99 -1.65
C LYS A 174 21.54 3.81 -2.61
N LEU A 175 20.30 3.50 -2.97
CA LEU A 175 19.97 2.42 -3.90
C LEU A 175 20.63 2.65 -5.26
N LEU A 176 20.58 3.89 -5.77
CA LEU A 176 21.20 4.29 -7.04
C LEU A 176 22.73 4.34 -6.94
N ASP A 177 23.30 4.82 -5.82
CA ASP A 177 24.75 4.81 -5.60
C ASP A 177 25.33 3.39 -5.60
N ASP A 178 24.62 2.46 -4.98
CA ASP A 178 25.01 1.04 -4.95
C ASP A 178 24.77 0.32 -6.30
N ASN A 179 24.00 0.93 -7.23
CA ASN A 179 23.60 0.36 -8.50
C ASN A 179 23.60 1.40 -9.64
N PRO A 180 24.77 1.95 -10.03
CA PRO A 180 24.85 3.03 -11.02
C PRO A 180 24.43 2.61 -12.44
N ASP A 181 24.34 1.32 -12.73
CA ASP A 181 23.91 0.73 -14.00
C ASP A 181 22.46 0.22 -13.95
N ALA A 182 21.65 0.70 -13.00
CA ALA A 182 20.23 0.37 -12.94
C ALA A 182 19.48 0.88 -14.15
N GLN A 183 18.56 0.07 -14.68
CA GLN A 183 17.74 0.41 -15.84
C GLN A 183 16.29 0.77 -15.45
N ALA A 184 15.82 0.22 -14.34
CA ALA A 184 14.48 0.50 -13.82
C ALA A 184 14.43 0.42 -12.30
N ILE A 185 13.48 1.14 -11.72
CA ILE A 185 13.08 1.03 -10.30
C ILE A 185 11.59 0.75 -10.26
N VAL A 186 11.22 -0.35 -9.62
CA VAL A 186 9.83 -0.68 -9.29
C VAL A 186 9.57 -0.26 -7.85
N PHE A 187 8.61 0.61 -7.66
CA PHE A 187 8.17 1.04 -6.35
C PHE A 187 6.92 0.27 -5.92
N ALA A 188 6.85 -0.05 -4.64
CA ALA A 188 5.70 -0.76 -4.11
C ALA A 188 4.43 0.12 -4.05
N ASN A 189 4.54 1.45 -4.20
CA ASN A 189 3.41 2.36 -4.40
C ASN A 189 3.82 3.64 -5.13
N ASP A 190 2.85 4.46 -5.52
CA ASP A 190 3.06 5.69 -6.28
C ASP A 190 3.70 6.80 -5.44
N GLU A 191 3.36 6.94 -4.15
CA GLU A 191 3.92 7.99 -3.30
C GLU A 191 5.45 7.87 -3.20
N MET A 192 5.97 6.65 -3.04
CA MET A 192 7.42 6.43 -3.08
C MET A 192 8.00 6.63 -4.50
N ALA A 193 7.23 6.35 -5.56
CA ALA A 193 7.68 6.59 -6.93
C ALA A 193 7.87 8.08 -7.22
N PHE A 194 7.06 8.98 -6.65
CA PHE A 194 7.26 10.42 -6.76
C PHE A 194 8.59 10.88 -6.13
N SER A 195 8.98 10.32 -4.97
CA SER A 195 10.35 10.51 -4.46
C SER A 195 11.39 10.05 -5.48
N GLY A 196 11.15 8.93 -6.15
CA GLY A 196 12.01 8.42 -7.21
C GLY A 196 12.20 9.42 -8.34
N TYR A 197 11.14 10.05 -8.81
CA TYR A 197 11.20 11.12 -9.82
C TYR A 197 12.04 12.30 -9.32
N CYS A 198 11.79 12.79 -8.10
CA CYS A 198 12.53 13.90 -7.51
C CYS A 198 14.04 13.59 -7.38
N VAL A 199 14.39 12.38 -6.93
CA VAL A 199 15.80 11.97 -6.79
C VAL A 199 16.46 11.84 -8.16
N CYS A 200 15.81 11.26 -9.15
CA CYS A 200 16.33 11.17 -10.52
C CYS A 200 16.57 12.56 -11.12
N GLU A 201 15.63 13.50 -10.96
CA GLU A 201 15.78 14.86 -11.43
C GLU A 201 16.99 15.57 -10.79
N LYS A 202 17.14 15.49 -9.45
CA LYS A 202 18.30 16.04 -8.70
C LYS A 202 19.63 15.46 -9.21
N ARG A 203 19.62 14.21 -9.68
CA ARG A 203 20.80 13.51 -10.23
C ARG A 203 21.03 13.73 -11.72
N GLY A 204 20.14 14.47 -12.37
CA GLY A 204 20.18 14.71 -13.81
C GLY A 204 19.81 13.48 -14.66
N LEU A 205 19.19 12.46 -14.07
CA LEU A 205 18.67 11.28 -14.77
C LEU A 205 17.30 11.60 -15.36
N LYS A 206 17.15 11.32 -16.64
CA LYS A 206 15.87 11.50 -17.35
C LYS A 206 15.05 10.23 -17.24
N VAL A 207 13.96 10.29 -16.44
CA VAL A 207 13.00 9.19 -16.35
C VAL A 207 12.36 8.94 -17.71
N GLY A 208 12.19 7.67 -18.07
CA GLY A 208 11.72 7.23 -19.38
C GLY A 208 12.83 7.12 -20.43
N LYS A 209 14.06 7.61 -20.14
CA LYS A 209 15.20 7.52 -21.05
C LYS A 209 16.43 6.88 -20.42
N ASP A 210 16.91 7.45 -19.31
CA ASP A 210 18.11 6.96 -18.63
C ASP A 210 17.76 5.89 -17.58
N ILE A 211 16.57 5.98 -17.01
CA ILE A 211 16.00 5.03 -16.06
C ILE A 211 14.48 5.00 -16.19
N LEU A 212 13.88 3.82 -16.00
CA LEU A 212 12.43 3.67 -15.94
C LEU A 212 11.96 3.64 -14.49
N ILE A 213 10.79 4.25 -14.24
CA ILE A 213 10.15 4.23 -12.92
C ILE A 213 8.73 3.70 -13.08
N THR A 214 8.35 2.79 -12.20
CA THR A 214 6.97 2.31 -12.10
C THR A 214 6.49 2.40 -10.66
N GLY A 215 5.24 2.77 -10.48
CA GLY A 215 4.53 2.78 -9.19
C GLY A 215 3.52 1.65 -9.09
N PHE A 216 2.60 1.82 -8.16
CA PHE A 216 1.44 0.98 -7.93
C PHE A 216 0.37 1.83 -7.24
N ASP A 217 -0.91 1.60 -7.50
CA ASP A 217 -2.12 2.22 -6.96
C ASP A 217 -2.87 3.09 -7.97
N ASP A 218 -2.24 3.65 -9.00
CA ASP A 218 -2.82 4.58 -9.98
C ASP A 218 -3.52 5.77 -9.28
N CYS A 219 -2.78 6.41 -8.36
CA CYS A 219 -3.31 7.54 -7.63
C CYS A 219 -3.56 8.75 -8.56
N GLU A 220 -4.45 9.66 -8.16
CA GLU A 220 -4.87 10.81 -8.97
C GLU A 220 -3.67 11.64 -9.49
N ARG A 221 -2.63 11.77 -8.68
CA ARG A 221 -1.38 12.47 -9.05
C ARG A 221 -0.58 11.76 -10.15
N ALA A 222 -0.72 10.44 -10.29
CA ALA A 222 -0.01 9.67 -11.31
C ALA A 222 -0.56 9.90 -12.72
N SER A 223 -1.78 10.43 -12.85
CA SER A 223 -2.46 10.69 -14.13
C SER A 223 -2.22 12.10 -14.69
N GLY A 224 -1.40 12.93 -14.02
CA GLY A 224 -1.16 14.36 -14.34
C GLY A 224 0.11 14.65 -15.12
#